data_f74cbcd1661c89d3e691c10a3b380f7e
#
_entry.id   f74cbcd1661c89d3e691c10a3b380f7e
#
_cell.length_a   1.000
_cell.length_b   1.000
_cell.length_c   1.000
_cell.angle_alpha   90.00
_cell.angle_beta   90.00
_cell.angle_gamma   90.00
#
_symmetry.space_group_name_H-M   'P 1'
#
loop_
_entity.id
_entity.type
_entity.pdbx_description
1 polymer ?
#
loop_
_entity_poly.entity_id
_entity_poly.type
_entity_poly.pdbx_seq_one_letter_code
_entity_poly.pdbx_strand_id
1 'polypeptide(L)'
;AIEIMAAKFLVNPHVQDYGWIGEKACQNVAGITGHNLRLEAFKINPLGTEIKAKAHIQGIGWEDYGVIKKDTIIGTVGEGKRLECLCFEGDFEYRVHVQNSGWTDWTKADGVATMGTVGQALRIEAIQFR
;
A
#
# COMPACT_ATOMS: atom_id res chain seq x y z
N ALA A 1 19.15 8.30 6.92
CA ALA A 1 19.75 7.12 7.57
C ALA A 1 19.12 6.85 8.94
N ILE A 2 19.04 7.87 9.79
CA ILE A 2 18.42 7.71 11.12
C ILE A 2 16.95 7.33 10.99
N GLU A 3 16.23 7.96 10.08
CA GLU A 3 14.83 7.67 9.84
C GLU A 3 14.62 6.21 9.41
N ILE A 4 15.44 5.72 8.47
CA ILE A 4 15.36 4.33 8.00
C ILE A 4 15.70 3.36 9.13
N MET A 5 16.71 3.68 9.94
CA MET A 5 17.09 2.84 11.07
C MET A 5 16.02 2.75 12.14
N ALA A 6 15.20 3.81 12.29
CA ALA A 6 14.10 3.84 13.25
C ALA A 6 12.79 3.27 12.70
N ALA A 7 12.72 2.96 11.43
CA ALA A 7 11.51 2.48 10.78
C ALA A 7 11.21 1.03 11.17
N LYS A 8 9.93 0.72 11.36
CA LYS A 8 9.47 -0.67 11.55
C LYS A 8 9.72 -1.50 10.29
N PHE A 9 9.56 -0.90 9.11
CA PHE A 9 9.76 -1.54 7.81
C PHE A 9 9.87 -0.45 6.74
N LEU A 10 10.23 -0.87 5.52
CA LEU A 10 10.42 0.04 4.39
C LEU A 10 9.39 -0.24 3.30
N VAL A 11 8.98 0.79 2.57
CA VAL A 11 7.96 0.69 1.52
C VAL A 11 8.46 1.33 0.23
N ASN A 12 8.29 0.61 -0.88
CA ASN A 12 8.62 1.11 -2.22
C ASN A 12 7.34 1.08 -3.09
N PRO A 13 6.75 2.23 -3.40
CA PRO A 13 5.54 2.29 -4.22
C PRO A 13 5.86 2.32 -5.72
N HIS A 14 4.99 1.69 -6.52
CA HIS A 14 4.96 1.81 -7.97
C HIS A 14 3.76 2.67 -8.35
N VAL A 15 4.03 3.83 -8.95
CA VAL A 15 3.02 4.85 -9.25
C VAL A 15 2.85 4.98 -10.76
N GLN A 16 1.61 5.16 -11.21
CA GLN A 16 1.27 5.44 -12.59
C GLN A 16 2.21 6.48 -13.18
N ASP A 17 2.77 6.20 -14.36
CA ASP A 17 3.67 7.07 -15.14
C ASP A 17 5.07 7.26 -14.54
N TYR A 18 5.29 6.93 -13.26
CA TYR A 18 6.59 7.10 -12.60
C TYR A 18 7.31 5.78 -12.37
N GLY A 19 6.58 4.67 -12.25
CA GLY A 19 7.16 3.39 -11.90
C GLY A 19 7.56 3.32 -10.42
N TRP A 20 8.58 2.55 -10.11
CA TRP A 20 9.10 2.43 -8.74
C TRP A 20 9.77 3.72 -8.31
N ILE A 21 9.28 4.31 -7.22
CA ILE A 21 9.77 5.62 -6.76
C ILE A 21 10.99 5.48 -5.85
N GLY A 22 11.11 4.35 -5.17
CA GLY A 22 12.20 4.10 -4.26
C GLY A 22 11.73 3.73 -2.86
N GLU A 23 12.60 3.04 -2.13
CA GLU A 23 12.32 2.55 -0.79
C GLU A 23 12.47 3.65 0.25
N LYS A 24 11.47 3.79 1.11
CA LYS A 24 11.45 4.78 2.20
C LYS A 24 10.93 4.15 3.48
N ALA A 25 11.21 4.79 4.60
CA ALA A 25 10.64 4.40 5.90
C ALA A 25 9.10 4.44 5.84
N CYS A 26 8.46 3.49 6.51
CA CYS A 26 7.00 3.27 6.39
C CYS A 26 6.16 4.47 6.86
N GLN A 27 6.67 5.32 7.73
CA GLN A 27 5.95 6.51 8.19
C GLN A 27 5.86 7.62 7.14
N ASN A 28 6.63 7.52 6.06
CA ASN A 28 6.50 8.45 4.94
C ASN A 28 5.31 8.06 4.06
N VAL A 29 4.78 9.03 3.32
CA VAL A 29 3.73 8.78 2.34
C VAL A 29 4.31 7.97 1.19
N ALA A 30 3.74 6.80 0.94
CA ALA A 30 4.11 5.94 -0.20
C ALA A 30 3.08 6.15 -1.32
N GLY A 31 3.49 6.83 -2.38
CA GLY A 31 2.64 7.23 -3.49
C GLY A 31 2.65 8.74 -3.69
N ILE A 32 1.80 9.22 -4.59
CA ILE A 32 1.70 10.65 -4.92
C ILE A 32 0.24 11.08 -4.80
N THR A 33 0.00 12.10 -3.98
CA THR A 33 -1.34 12.69 -3.82
C THR A 33 -1.45 13.98 -4.62
N GLY A 34 -2.67 14.34 -5.01
CA GLY A 34 -2.95 15.61 -5.67
C GLY A 34 -2.63 15.66 -7.16
N HIS A 35 -2.25 14.56 -7.79
CA HIS A 35 -1.89 14.50 -9.22
C HIS A 35 -2.75 13.52 -10.01
N ASN A 36 -3.80 12.96 -9.42
CA ASN A 36 -4.69 11.99 -10.06
C ASN A 36 -3.96 10.76 -10.59
N LEU A 37 -2.95 10.28 -9.85
CA LEU A 37 -2.17 9.12 -10.22
C LEU A 37 -2.51 7.94 -9.32
N ARG A 38 -2.74 6.78 -9.93
CA ARG A 38 -3.04 5.57 -9.16
C ARG A 38 -1.76 4.97 -8.59
N LEU A 39 -1.87 4.44 -7.39
CA LEU A 39 -0.89 3.52 -6.85
C LEU A 39 -1.18 2.16 -7.49
N GLU A 40 -0.24 1.60 -8.21
CA GLU A 40 -0.43 0.36 -8.96
C GLU A 40 0.06 -0.86 -8.20
N ALA A 41 1.12 -0.71 -7.45
CA ALA A 41 1.75 -1.77 -6.68
C ALA A 41 2.66 -1.18 -5.60
N PHE A 42 3.06 -2.03 -4.68
CA PHE A 42 4.10 -1.66 -3.71
C PHE A 42 4.83 -2.90 -3.25
N LYS A 43 6.05 -2.71 -2.77
CA LYS A 43 6.84 -3.72 -2.06
C LYS A 43 7.09 -3.22 -0.65
N ILE A 44 7.03 -4.12 0.32
CA ILE A 44 7.39 -3.83 1.70
C ILE A 44 8.60 -4.70 2.06
N ASN A 45 9.67 -4.06 2.52
CA ASN A 45 10.78 -4.78 3.14
C ASN A 45 10.48 -4.87 4.64
N PRO A 46 10.12 -6.05 5.15
CA PRO A 46 9.58 -6.18 6.51
C PRO A 46 10.61 -5.97 7.63
N LEU A 47 11.90 -6.00 7.33
CA LEU A 47 12.97 -5.85 8.31
C LEU A 47 12.81 -6.83 9.50
N GLY A 48 12.43 -8.08 9.22
CA GLY A 48 12.23 -9.09 10.26
C GLY A 48 10.86 -9.07 10.94
N THR A 49 9.99 -8.13 10.60
CA THR A 49 8.61 -8.06 11.09
C THR A 49 7.71 -8.99 10.26
N GLU A 50 6.79 -9.70 10.90
CA GLU A 50 5.82 -10.51 10.16
C GLU A 50 4.64 -9.64 9.72
N ILE A 51 4.41 -9.58 8.41
CA ILE A 51 3.33 -8.80 7.81
C ILE A 51 2.57 -9.67 6.83
N LYS A 52 1.25 -9.72 6.95
CA LYS A 52 0.37 -10.35 5.97
C LYS A 52 -0.41 -9.28 5.23
N ALA A 53 -0.65 -9.50 3.94
CA ALA A 53 -1.31 -8.52 3.10
C ALA A 53 -2.29 -9.16 2.14
N LYS A 54 -3.39 -8.45 1.90
CA LYS A 54 -4.36 -8.72 0.84
C LYS A 54 -4.64 -7.41 0.12
N ALA A 55 -4.89 -7.49 -1.18
CA ALA A 55 -5.23 -6.31 -1.98
C ALA A 55 -6.36 -6.62 -2.94
N HIS A 56 -7.27 -5.66 -3.11
CA HIS A 56 -8.30 -5.71 -4.13
C HIS A 56 -7.81 -4.89 -5.32
N ILE A 57 -7.74 -5.53 -6.49
CA ILE A 57 -7.14 -4.97 -7.69
C ILE A 57 -8.19 -4.86 -8.78
N GLN A 58 -8.18 -3.76 -9.51
CA GLN A 58 -9.07 -3.53 -10.65
C GLN A 58 -9.10 -4.75 -11.58
N GLY A 59 -10.30 -5.28 -11.85
CA GLY A 59 -10.51 -6.38 -12.79
C GLY A 59 -10.05 -7.76 -12.30
N ILE A 60 -9.41 -7.85 -11.13
CA ILE A 60 -8.91 -9.11 -10.58
C ILE A 60 -9.66 -9.49 -9.30
N GLY A 61 -9.95 -8.51 -8.44
CA GLY A 61 -10.55 -8.75 -7.12
C GLY A 61 -9.49 -8.94 -6.05
N TRP A 62 -9.86 -9.64 -4.96
CA TRP A 62 -8.97 -9.86 -3.84
C TRP A 62 -7.87 -10.87 -4.15
N GLU A 63 -6.63 -10.47 -3.89
CA GLU A 63 -5.45 -11.33 -3.90
C GLU A 63 -4.90 -11.43 -2.48
N ASP A 64 -4.63 -12.65 -2.02
CA ASP A 64 -4.04 -12.91 -0.71
C ASP A 64 -2.57 -13.26 -0.89
N TYR A 65 -1.69 -12.41 -0.36
CA TYR A 65 -0.24 -12.60 -0.50
C TYR A 65 0.36 -13.39 0.68
N GLY A 66 -0.45 -13.66 1.72
CA GLY A 66 0.06 -14.32 2.93
C GLY A 66 1.12 -13.49 3.61
N VAL A 67 2.10 -14.16 4.21
CA VAL A 67 3.27 -13.50 4.81
C VAL A 67 4.15 -12.96 3.70
N ILE A 68 4.34 -11.65 3.67
CA ILE A 68 5.07 -10.99 2.58
C ILE A 68 6.57 -10.97 2.87
N LYS A 69 7.34 -10.94 1.78
CA LYS A 69 8.80 -10.82 1.78
C LYS A 69 9.21 -9.55 1.05
N LYS A 70 10.47 -9.15 1.15
CA LYS A 70 10.93 -7.88 0.58
C LYS A 70 10.74 -7.78 -0.94
N ASP A 71 10.66 -8.90 -1.66
CA ASP A 71 10.47 -8.91 -3.12
C ASP A 71 9.04 -9.20 -3.54
N THR A 72 8.13 -9.41 -2.58
CA THR A 72 6.72 -9.62 -2.89
C THR A 72 6.13 -8.34 -3.48
N ILE A 73 5.60 -8.42 -4.69
CA ILE A 73 4.90 -7.30 -5.33
C ILE A 73 3.42 -7.41 -5.01
N ILE A 74 2.88 -6.42 -4.31
CA ILE A 74 1.46 -6.34 -4.00
C ILE A 74 0.82 -5.40 -5.03
N GLY A 75 -0.09 -5.93 -5.84
CA GLY A 75 -0.63 -5.22 -6.98
C GLY A 75 -0.04 -5.70 -8.29
N THR A 76 -0.16 -4.92 -9.36
CA THR A 76 0.34 -5.26 -10.70
C THR A 76 1.24 -4.17 -11.25
N VAL A 77 2.20 -4.57 -12.09
CA VAL A 77 3.12 -3.67 -12.76
C VAL A 77 2.96 -3.83 -14.27
N GLY A 78 2.81 -2.71 -14.98
CA GLY A 78 2.70 -2.73 -16.43
C GLY A 78 1.33 -3.12 -16.98
N GLU A 79 0.31 -3.25 -16.12
CA GLU A 79 -1.04 -3.63 -16.54
C GLU A 79 -2.04 -2.46 -16.48
N GLY A 80 -1.63 -1.31 -15.98
CA GLY A 80 -2.49 -0.14 -15.88
C GLY A 80 -3.67 -0.33 -14.93
N LYS A 81 -3.51 -1.15 -13.89
CA LYS A 81 -4.59 -1.47 -12.94
C LYS A 81 -4.36 -0.76 -11.62
N ARG A 82 -5.43 -0.22 -11.07
CA ARG A 82 -5.39 0.46 -9.77
C ARG A 82 -5.55 -0.52 -8.62
N LEU A 83 -4.89 -0.22 -7.51
CA LEU A 83 -5.23 -0.81 -6.22
C LEU A 83 -6.47 -0.09 -5.70
N GLU A 84 -7.44 -0.84 -5.19
CA GLU A 84 -8.73 -0.31 -4.76
C GLU A 84 -8.97 -0.42 -3.27
N CYS A 85 -8.49 -1.49 -2.65
CA CYS A 85 -8.69 -1.73 -1.22
C CYS A 85 -7.56 -2.61 -0.68
N LEU A 86 -7.18 -2.39 0.57
CA LEU A 86 -6.08 -3.11 1.21
C LEU A 86 -6.51 -3.66 2.56
N CYS A 87 -5.90 -4.78 2.95
CA CYS A 87 -6.06 -5.39 4.26
C CYS A 87 -4.70 -5.91 4.72
N PHE A 88 -4.26 -5.46 5.89
CA PHE A 88 -2.99 -5.89 6.47
C PHE A 88 -3.17 -6.54 7.82
N GLU A 89 -2.23 -7.40 8.17
CA GLU A 89 -2.09 -7.94 9.53
C GLU A 89 -0.63 -7.78 9.97
N GLY A 90 -0.42 -7.10 11.11
CA GLY A 90 0.90 -6.86 11.66
C GLY A 90 0.84 -5.89 12.84
N ASP A 91 1.99 -5.59 13.42
CA ASP A 91 2.08 -4.68 14.57
C ASP A 91 2.27 -3.24 14.10
N PHE A 92 1.22 -2.68 13.50
CA PHE A 92 1.23 -1.32 13.00
C PHE A 92 -0.19 -0.85 12.70
N GLU A 93 -0.31 0.44 12.39
CA GLU A 93 -1.52 1.06 11.85
C GLU A 93 -1.24 1.58 10.46
N TYR A 94 -2.31 1.76 9.66
CA TYR A 94 -2.17 2.31 8.31
C TYR A 94 -3.40 3.10 7.90
N ARG A 95 -3.21 3.95 6.89
CA ARG A 95 -4.29 4.67 6.22
C ARG A 95 -3.98 4.77 4.74
N VAL A 96 -5.00 5.02 3.93
CA VAL A 96 -4.86 5.17 2.49
C VAL A 96 -5.48 6.48 2.02
N HIS A 97 -4.92 7.03 0.94
CA HIS A 97 -5.48 8.19 0.25
C HIS A 97 -6.28 7.67 -0.93
N VAL A 98 -7.59 7.97 -0.94
CA VAL A 98 -8.53 7.46 -1.94
C VAL A 98 -8.93 8.58 -2.88
N GLN A 99 -9.03 8.25 -4.17
CA GLN A 99 -9.52 9.17 -5.20
C GLN A 99 -10.79 9.88 -4.75
N ASN A 100 -10.81 11.21 -4.86
CA ASN A 100 -11.94 12.08 -4.54
C ASN A 100 -12.32 12.16 -3.05
N SER A 101 -11.75 11.32 -2.20
CA SER A 101 -12.09 11.27 -0.77
C SER A 101 -10.95 11.72 0.15
N GLY A 102 -9.71 11.61 -0.29
CA GLY A 102 -8.55 11.95 0.52
C GLY A 102 -8.16 10.83 1.48
N TRP A 103 -7.48 11.19 2.56
CA TRP A 103 -7.00 10.24 3.55
C TRP A 103 -8.14 9.65 4.38
N THR A 104 -8.12 8.33 4.54
CA THR A 104 -8.96 7.64 5.52
C THR A 104 -8.45 7.89 6.94
N ASP A 105 -9.23 7.50 7.93
CA ASP A 105 -8.72 7.41 9.29
C ASP A 105 -7.67 6.31 9.39
N TRP A 106 -6.86 6.36 10.44
CA TRP A 106 -5.92 5.29 10.77
C TRP A 106 -6.69 4.06 11.27
N THR A 107 -6.26 2.88 10.86
CA THR A 107 -6.78 1.61 11.39
C THR A 107 -5.65 0.69 11.80
N LYS A 108 -5.92 -0.20 12.75
CA LYS A 108 -4.98 -1.26 13.11
C LYS A 108 -4.92 -2.31 12.01
N ALA A 109 -3.73 -2.84 11.78
CA ALA A 109 -3.52 -3.97 10.88
C ALA A 109 -3.88 -5.26 11.62
N ASP A 110 -5.17 -5.50 11.75
CA ASP A 110 -5.72 -6.64 12.53
C ASP A 110 -6.10 -7.84 11.65
N GLY A 111 -5.87 -7.76 10.35
CA GLY A 111 -6.21 -8.83 9.41
C GLY A 111 -7.68 -8.87 9.01
N VAL A 112 -8.51 -7.96 9.51
CA VAL A 112 -9.95 -7.91 9.25
C VAL A 112 -10.35 -6.59 8.62
N ALA A 113 -9.90 -5.46 9.18
CA ALA A 113 -10.22 -4.13 8.66
C ALA A 113 -9.66 -3.94 7.27
N THR A 114 -10.48 -3.36 6.38
CA THR A 114 -10.09 -3.03 5.02
C THR A 114 -10.12 -1.53 4.83
N MET A 115 -9.16 -0.99 4.04
CA MET A 115 -9.08 0.44 3.78
C MET A 115 -9.08 0.69 2.28
N GLY A 116 -9.97 1.58 1.83
CA GLY A 116 -10.27 1.83 0.44
C GLY A 116 -11.70 1.44 0.13
N THR A 117 -12.00 1.20 -1.14
CA THR A 117 -13.37 0.87 -1.58
C THR A 117 -13.35 -0.33 -2.51
N VAL A 118 -14.45 -1.09 -2.51
CA VAL A 118 -14.67 -2.20 -3.43
C VAL A 118 -15.93 -1.91 -4.23
N GLY A 119 -15.88 -2.08 -5.55
CA GLY A 119 -17.04 -1.91 -6.42
C GLY A 119 -17.40 -0.47 -6.75
N GLN A 120 -16.55 0.50 -6.40
CA GLN A 120 -16.77 1.92 -6.69
C GLN A 120 -15.83 2.49 -7.75
N ALA A 121 -14.91 1.68 -8.25
CA ALA A 121 -13.94 2.08 -9.26
C ALA A 121 -13.09 3.30 -8.82
N LEU A 122 -12.74 3.37 -7.54
CA LEU A 122 -11.91 4.43 -6.98
C LEU A 122 -10.51 3.90 -6.69
N ARG A 123 -9.50 4.61 -7.20
CA ARG A 123 -8.10 4.21 -7.00
C ARG A 123 -7.60 4.63 -5.62
N ILE A 124 -6.72 3.82 -5.06
CA ILE A 124 -5.83 4.25 -3.98
C ILE A 124 -4.67 5.00 -4.63
N GLU A 125 -4.32 6.15 -4.08
CA GLU A 125 -3.26 7.01 -4.59
C GLU A 125 -1.99 6.93 -3.75
N ALA A 126 -2.14 6.68 -2.46
CA ALA A 126 -1.00 6.59 -1.53
C ALA A 126 -1.37 5.80 -0.28
N ILE A 127 -0.35 5.33 0.43
CA ILE A 127 -0.48 4.61 1.70
C ILE A 127 0.49 5.23 2.69
N GLN A 128 0.13 5.23 3.97
CA GLN A 128 1.02 5.61 5.05
C GLN A 128 0.83 4.67 6.23
N PHE A 129 1.92 4.34 6.88
CA PHE A 129 1.94 3.43 8.04
C PHE A 129 2.50 4.14 9.27
N ARG A 130 2.18 3.62 10.44
CA ARG A 130 2.79 4.09 11.68
C ARG A 130 2.82 3.02 12.77
#